data_dca3ada8bb1986941ac6a0c2a5fabde1
#
_entry.id   dca3ada8bb1986941ac6a0c2a5fabde1
#
_cell.length_a   1.000
_cell.length_b   1.000
_cell.length_c   1.000
_cell.angle_alpha   90.00
_cell.angle_beta   90.00
_cell.angle_gamma   90.00
#
_symmetry.space_group_name_H-M   'P 1'
#
loop_
_entity.id
_entity.type
_entity.pdbx_description
1 polymer ?
#
loop_
_entity_poly.entity_id
_entity_poly.type
_entity_poly.pdbx_seq_one_letter_code
_entity_poly.pdbx_strand_id
1 'polypeptide(L)'
;MVETHLKDMIIPEVFNAYVRNNSMKTNNLINSGIVQTDDWLGNRLTQPGTKITIPYINDLDGLADNWTDDKDIDVDNLTSGSQIGMKFYQTKAFGRTDLSTVMSGAPISDQIASRFANFWNTNDQYMLFAALKGMFQVDEIANSKVLDLTVQSPTDAEFSAKGFIAALSLMGDQPENILTAIAVNSTTYAMMKSQNLIDTIQPSNGGQAINVYNGKQVVIDDDIPTDTSGKDATSVAYLFGQGAVRYSTQMYGTRVVDEPLKQGGREAVVQKRIGCIHPLGMSIAPDFVPAKPNFPTPEDFAKKEAWTMPKDVDVKHVALVEYKFKLDPYFVLKQKTQKVVETVKAGGDH
;
A
#
# COMPACT_ATOMS: atom_id res chain seq x y z
N MET A 1 3.56 13.72 -25.00
CA MET A 1 2.27 13.18 -24.55
C MET A 1 1.97 11.98 -25.39
N VAL A 2 1.76 10.83 -24.78
CA VAL A 2 1.42 9.57 -25.48
C VAL A 2 -0.11 9.49 -25.48
N GLU A 3 -0.69 9.41 -26.65
CA GLU A 3 -2.13 9.33 -26.88
C GLU A 3 -2.46 8.06 -27.60
N THR A 4 -3.70 7.60 -27.53
CA THR A 4 -4.18 6.45 -28.28
C THR A 4 -4.32 6.85 -29.73
N HIS A 5 -3.42 6.40 -30.58
CA HIS A 5 -3.45 6.60 -32.02
C HIS A 5 -4.11 5.43 -32.74
N LEU A 6 -4.40 5.61 -34.02
CA LEU A 6 -4.97 4.55 -34.87
C LEU A 6 -4.12 3.27 -34.86
N LYS A 7 -2.81 3.37 -34.81
CA LYS A 7 -1.87 2.23 -34.71
C LYS A 7 -2.01 1.42 -33.42
N ASP A 8 -2.57 2.02 -32.36
CA ASP A 8 -2.74 1.39 -31.03
C ASP A 8 -4.12 0.69 -30.91
N MET A 9 -4.95 0.76 -31.96
CA MET A 9 -6.30 0.22 -31.99
C MET A 9 -6.45 -0.82 -33.10
N ILE A 10 -7.11 -1.93 -32.78
CA ILE A 10 -7.50 -2.93 -33.79
C ILE A 10 -8.71 -2.39 -34.55
N ILE A 11 -8.63 -2.36 -35.88
CA ILE A 11 -9.75 -1.99 -36.77
C ILE A 11 -10.43 -3.28 -37.18
N PRO A 12 -11.62 -3.61 -36.68
CA PRO A 12 -12.34 -4.82 -37.07
C PRO A 12 -12.95 -4.66 -38.48
N GLU A 13 -12.82 -5.68 -39.31
CA GLU A 13 -13.48 -5.71 -40.64
C GLU A 13 -15.01 -5.76 -40.51
N VAL A 14 -15.50 -6.40 -39.44
CA VAL A 14 -16.93 -6.46 -39.08
C VAL A 14 -17.09 -5.81 -37.71
N PHE A 15 -18.16 -5.04 -37.54
CA PHE A 15 -18.46 -4.34 -36.28
C PHE A 15 -18.78 -5.34 -35.17
N ASN A 16 -17.74 -5.74 -34.42
CA ASN A 16 -17.88 -6.57 -33.24
C ASN A 16 -17.66 -5.70 -31.99
N ALA A 17 -18.41 -5.97 -30.94
CA ALA A 17 -18.21 -5.30 -29.66
C ALA A 17 -16.81 -5.61 -29.12
N TYR A 18 -16.03 -4.58 -28.73
CA TYR A 18 -14.74 -4.76 -28.09
C TYR A 18 -14.89 -5.53 -26.79
N VAL A 19 -14.15 -6.61 -26.65
CA VAL A 19 -14.05 -7.35 -25.38
C VAL A 19 -13.35 -6.46 -24.37
N ARG A 20 -13.98 -6.23 -23.23
CA ARG A 20 -13.40 -5.43 -22.16
C ARG A 20 -12.32 -6.24 -21.45
N ASN A 21 -11.07 -5.90 -21.67
CA ASN A 21 -9.97 -6.37 -20.85
C ASN A 21 -9.86 -5.44 -19.65
N ASN A 22 -10.65 -5.72 -18.62
CA ASN A 22 -10.58 -4.96 -17.36
C ASN A 22 -9.42 -5.49 -16.54
N SER A 23 -8.72 -4.58 -15.84
CA SER A 23 -7.77 -4.99 -14.82
C SER A 23 -8.52 -5.82 -13.78
N MET A 24 -8.06 -7.05 -13.55
CA MET A 24 -8.57 -7.92 -12.48
C MET A 24 -7.98 -7.52 -11.11
N LYS A 25 -7.11 -6.51 -11.07
CA LYS A 25 -6.53 -6.02 -9.81
C LYS A 25 -7.64 -5.37 -8.98
N THR A 26 -7.93 -6.01 -7.88
CA THR A 26 -8.74 -5.44 -6.80
C THR A 26 -7.79 -4.88 -5.74
N ASN A 27 -8.13 -3.73 -5.20
CA ASN A 27 -7.32 -3.11 -4.13
C ASN A 27 -7.68 -3.77 -2.78
N ASN A 28 -7.34 -5.06 -2.66
CA ASN A 28 -7.71 -5.86 -1.50
C ASN A 28 -7.07 -5.33 -0.22
N LEU A 29 -5.84 -4.83 -0.31
CA LEU A 29 -5.12 -4.34 0.86
C LEU A 29 -5.74 -3.05 1.42
N ILE A 30 -6.11 -2.10 0.59
CA ILE A 30 -6.79 -0.88 1.05
C ILE A 30 -8.19 -1.20 1.58
N ASN A 31 -8.92 -2.11 0.90
CA ASN A 31 -10.26 -2.51 1.31
C ASN A 31 -10.28 -3.38 2.59
N SER A 32 -9.16 -3.94 2.98
CA SER A 32 -9.05 -4.80 4.17
C SER A 32 -9.12 -4.06 5.51
N GLY A 33 -9.12 -2.72 5.48
CA GLY A 33 -9.15 -1.89 6.68
C GLY A 33 -7.78 -1.50 7.24
N ILE A 34 -6.66 -1.85 6.59
CA ILE A 34 -5.33 -1.31 6.94
C ILE A 34 -5.31 0.21 6.82
N VAL A 35 -6.02 0.73 5.82
CA VAL A 35 -6.15 2.15 5.54
C VAL A 35 -7.48 2.66 6.05
N GLN A 36 -7.44 3.73 6.81
CA GLN A 36 -8.63 4.44 7.24
C GLN A 36 -8.64 5.85 6.66
N THR A 37 -9.75 6.19 6.00
CA THR A 37 -9.97 7.57 5.54
C THR A 37 -10.12 8.49 6.73
N ASP A 38 -9.40 9.60 6.70
CA ASP A 38 -9.38 10.59 7.76
C ASP A 38 -9.86 11.96 7.22
N ASP A 39 -11.06 12.37 7.63
CA ASP A 39 -11.66 13.63 7.22
C ASP A 39 -10.89 14.84 7.75
N TRP A 40 -10.28 14.73 8.94
CA TRP A 40 -9.43 15.77 9.48
C TRP A 40 -8.20 16.01 8.60
N LEU A 41 -7.57 14.92 8.17
CA LEU A 41 -6.46 14.97 7.21
C LEU A 41 -6.92 15.53 5.86
N GLY A 42 -8.10 15.11 5.39
CA GLY A 42 -8.74 15.58 4.16
C GLY A 42 -8.89 17.10 4.10
N ASN A 43 -9.41 17.70 5.17
CA ASN A 43 -9.61 19.14 5.27
C ASN A 43 -8.28 19.93 5.24
N ARG A 44 -7.17 19.31 5.59
CA ARG A 44 -5.84 19.93 5.55
C ARG A 44 -5.13 19.80 4.22
N LEU A 45 -5.59 18.91 3.33
CA LEU A 45 -4.99 18.74 2.01
C LEU A 45 -5.05 20.03 1.16
N THR A 46 -6.14 20.78 1.27
CA THR A 46 -6.34 22.04 0.53
C THR A 46 -5.65 23.24 1.13
N GLN A 47 -5.19 23.14 2.38
CA GLN A 47 -4.46 24.24 3.02
C GLN A 47 -3.07 24.43 2.39
N PRO A 48 -2.49 25.63 2.42
CA PRO A 48 -1.13 25.87 1.95
C PRO A 48 -0.09 25.01 2.65
N GLY A 49 1.02 24.74 1.96
CA GLY A 49 2.15 23.95 2.48
C GLY A 49 2.15 22.51 1.99
N THR A 50 3.34 21.90 2.00
CA THR A 50 3.61 20.52 1.55
C THR A 50 3.61 19.51 2.69
N LYS A 51 3.79 19.97 3.92
CA LYS A 51 3.79 19.15 5.14
C LYS A 51 2.53 19.47 5.96
N ILE A 52 1.99 18.46 6.61
CA ILE A 52 0.83 18.56 7.52
C ILE A 52 1.34 18.18 8.91
N THR A 53 1.12 19.05 9.88
CA THR A 53 1.43 18.74 11.28
C THR A 53 0.21 18.10 11.93
N ILE A 54 0.38 16.88 12.44
CA ILE A 54 -0.63 16.09 13.12
C ILE A 54 -0.29 16.11 14.61
N PRO A 55 -1.01 16.90 15.44
CA PRO A 55 -0.75 16.96 16.88
C PRO A 55 -1.22 15.69 17.55
N TYR A 56 -0.51 15.27 18.59
CA TYR A 56 -0.94 14.23 19.52
C TYR A 56 -0.59 14.62 20.96
N ILE A 57 -1.28 14.00 21.90
CA ILE A 57 -1.05 14.18 23.33
C ILE A 57 -0.42 12.88 23.82
N ASN A 58 0.67 12.99 24.58
CA ASN A 58 1.34 11.85 25.20
C ASN A 58 0.48 11.33 26.36
N ASP A 59 0.67 10.07 26.70
CA ASP A 59 0.05 9.49 27.89
C ASP A 59 0.74 10.03 29.16
N LEU A 60 0.10 9.85 30.30
CA LEU A 60 0.71 10.14 31.58
C LEU A 60 1.74 9.07 31.90
N ASP A 61 2.97 9.48 32.13
CA ASP A 61 4.09 8.60 32.45
C ASP A 61 4.62 8.95 33.85
N GLY A 62 5.20 7.95 34.52
CA GLY A 62 5.77 8.10 35.85
C GLY A 62 5.33 7.02 36.83
N LEU A 63 6.00 6.96 37.95
CA LEU A 63 5.66 6.09 39.06
C LEU A 63 4.93 6.91 40.12
N ALA A 64 3.96 6.28 40.77
CA ALA A 64 3.26 6.93 41.88
C ALA A 64 4.21 7.22 43.04
N ASP A 65 4.16 8.43 43.55
CA ASP A 65 4.89 8.85 44.74
C ASP A 65 4.25 8.34 46.04
N ASN A 66 5.09 8.14 47.05
CA ASN A 66 4.58 7.81 48.38
C ASN A 66 3.92 9.04 49.00
N TRP A 67 2.70 8.88 49.45
CA TRP A 67 2.00 9.91 50.17
C TRP A 67 2.53 9.97 51.59
N THR A 68 3.26 11.02 51.91
CA THR A 68 3.83 11.32 53.22
C THR A 68 3.34 12.69 53.68
N ASP A 69 3.42 12.97 54.99
CA ASP A 69 2.99 14.23 55.58
C ASP A 69 4.16 15.26 55.68
N ASP A 70 5.36 14.87 55.27
CA ASP A 70 6.58 15.66 55.32
C ASP A 70 7.03 16.20 53.94
N LYS A 71 6.26 15.89 52.85
CA LYS A 71 6.62 16.26 51.49
C LYS A 71 5.41 16.76 50.71
N ASP A 72 5.62 17.87 50.00
CA ASP A 72 4.63 18.34 49.04
C ASP A 72 4.47 17.31 47.87
N ILE A 73 3.26 17.29 47.31
CA ILE A 73 2.96 16.43 46.14
C ILE A 73 3.58 17.12 44.92
N ASP A 74 4.46 16.40 44.21
CA ASP A 74 5.00 16.86 42.94
C ASP A 74 3.91 16.78 41.84
N VAL A 75 3.88 17.75 40.95
CA VAL A 75 2.89 17.83 39.87
C VAL A 75 3.58 17.62 38.53
N ASP A 76 3.29 16.50 37.89
CA ASP A 76 3.75 16.19 36.55
C ASP A 76 2.88 16.87 35.48
N ASN A 77 3.49 17.14 34.35
CA ASN A 77 2.83 17.84 33.24
C ASN A 77 2.45 16.86 32.12
N LEU A 78 1.25 17.06 31.57
CA LEU A 78 0.87 16.43 30.32
C LEU A 78 1.63 17.08 29.15
N THR A 79 2.33 16.27 28.37
CA THR A 79 3.10 16.73 27.21
C THR A 79 2.38 16.45 25.91
N SER A 80 2.69 17.20 24.87
CA SER A 80 2.16 16.99 23.52
C SER A 80 3.29 16.99 22.50
N GLY A 81 3.12 16.19 21.46
CA GLY A 81 4.04 16.13 20.34
C GLY A 81 3.34 16.36 19.01
N SER A 82 4.09 16.26 17.94
CA SER A 82 3.54 16.34 16.59
C SER A 82 4.21 15.36 15.65
N GLN A 83 3.41 14.78 14.76
CA GLN A 83 3.87 13.99 13.63
C GLN A 83 3.75 14.83 12.35
N ILE A 84 4.61 14.60 11.40
CA ILE A 84 4.61 15.31 10.12
C ILE A 84 4.17 14.34 9.04
N GLY A 85 3.04 14.64 8.40
CA GLY A 85 2.62 14.01 7.15
C GLY A 85 3.09 14.82 5.95
N MET A 86 3.35 14.20 4.81
CA MET A 86 3.72 14.88 3.57
C MET A 86 2.65 14.70 2.51
N LYS A 87 2.27 15.80 1.86
CA LYS A 87 1.33 15.81 0.75
C LYS A 87 2.03 15.37 -0.53
N PHE A 88 1.33 14.59 -1.34
CA PHE A 88 1.74 14.30 -2.71
C PHE A 88 0.74 14.89 -3.71
N TYR A 89 1.27 15.31 -4.86
CA TYR A 89 0.50 15.95 -5.92
C TYR A 89 0.61 15.09 -7.17
N GLN A 90 -0.51 14.59 -7.65
CA GLN A 90 -0.53 13.68 -8.77
C GLN A 90 -1.44 14.18 -9.89
N THR A 91 -1.01 13.96 -11.11
CA THR A 91 -1.80 14.25 -12.31
C THR A 91 -1.66 13.13 -13.32
N LYS A 92 -2.75 12.82 -13.99
CA LYS A 92 -2.73 11.90 -15.13
C LYS A 92 -3.71 12.38 -16.19
N ALA A 93 -3.33 12.17 -17.44
CA ALA A 93 -4.17 12.43 -18.58
C ALA A 93 -4.19 11.20 -19.48
N PHE A 94 -5.36 10.86 -19.98
CA PHE A 94 -5.55 9.88 -21.04
C PHE A 94 -6.36 10.55 -22.16
N GLY A 95 -5.96 10.31 -23.41
CA GLY A 95 -6.57 10.97 -24.54
C GLY A 95 -6.84 10.01 -25.69
N ARG A 96 -7.61 10.49 -26.66
CA ARG A 96 -7.92 9.85 -27.92
C ARG A 96 -7.80 10.84 -29.07
N THR A 97 -7.68 10.33 -30.29
CA THR A 97 -7.90 11.14 -31.51
C THR A 97 -9.26 10.81 -32.10
N ASP A 98 -9.88 11.79 -32.79
CA ASP A 98 -11.19 11.58 -33.41
C ASP A 98 -11.14 10.47 -34.47
N LEU A 99 -10.04 10.46 -35.26
CA LEU A 99 -9.82 9.41 -36.25
C LEU A 99 -9.76 8.01 -35.62
N SER A 100 -9.11 7.85 -34.45
CA SER A 100 -9.06 6.55 -33.75
C SER A 100 -10.45 6.07 -33.33
N THR A 101 -11.32 6.96 -32.92
CA THR A 101 -12.71 6.63 -32.55
C THR A 101 -13.54 6.25 -33.77
N VAL A 102 -13.46 7.04 -34.84
CA VAL A 102 -14.23 6.78 -36.07
C VAL A 102 -13.83 5.47 -36.71
N MET A 103 -12.51 5.21 -36.82
CA MET A 103 -12.00 4.00 -37.48
C MET A 103 -12.19 2.72 -36.63
N SER A 104 -12.07 2.80 -35.31
CA SER A 104 -12.23 1.65 -34.44
C SER A 104 -13.69 1.36 -34.07
N GLY A 105 -14.59 2.35 -34.15
CA GLY A 105 -15.96 2.25 -33.67
C GLY A 105 -16.09 2.06 -32.15
N ALA A 106 -14.99 2.20 -31.39
CA ALA A 106 -14.98 1.99 -29.94
C ALA A 106 -15.35 3.27 -29.19
N PRO A 107 -16.16 3.18 -28.11
CA PRO A 107 -16.47 4.33 -27.24
C PRO A 107 -15.28 4.64 -26.31
N ILE A 108 -14.17 5.17 -26.85
CA ILE A 108 -12.89 5.31 -26.14
C ILE A 108 -13.00 6.28 -24.96
N SER A 109 -13.71 7.41 -25.12
CA SER A 109 -13.88 8.40 -24.05
C SER A 109 -14.59 7.83 -22.83
N ASP A 110 -15.67 7.06 -23.03
CA ASP A 110 -16.41 6.44 -21.94
C ASP A 110 -15.59 5.35 -21.23
N GLN A 111 -14.78 4.62 -22.00
CA GLN A 111 -13.85 3.63 -21.43
C GLN A 111 -12.74 4.29 -20.62
N ILE A 112 -12.18 5.41 -21.06
CA ILE A 112 -11.19 6.19 -20.31
C ILE A 112 -11.81 6.63 -18.99
N ALA A 113 -12.99 7.25 -19.01
CA ALA A 113 -13.66 7.75 -17.81
C ALA A 113 -13.93 6.63 -16.79
N SER A 114 -14.44 5.48 -17.26
CA SER A 114 -14.76 4.34 -16.38
C SER A 114 -13.53 3.67 -15.74
N ARG A 115 -12.34 3.78 -16.37
CA ARG A 115 -11.10 3.14 -15.90
C ARG A 115 -10.25 4.03 -15.01
N PHE A 116 -10.53 5.33 -14.94
CA PHE A 116 -9.76 6.24 -14.09
C PHE A 116 -9.80 5.85 -12.60
N ALA A 117 -10.94 5.40 -12.10
CA ALA A 117 -11.06 4.95 -10.71
C ALA A 117 -10.10 3.80 -10.39
N ASN A 118 -10.06 2.78 -11.26
CA ASN A 118 -9.15 1.65 -11.10
C ASN A 118 -7.67 2.08 -11.22
N PHE A 119 -7.37 3.03 -12.10
CA PHE A 119 -6.02 3.59 -12.20
C PHE A 119 -5.58 4.23 -10.89
N TRP A 120 -6.43 5.06 -10.28
CA TRP A 120 -6.10 5.70 -9.01
C TRP A 120 -6.00 4.70 -7.87
N ASN A 121 -6.87 3.71 -7.79
CA ASN A 121 -6.79 2.65 -6.78
C ASN A 121 -5.45 1.90 -6.85
N THR A 122 -5.00 1.54 -8.06
CA THR A 122 -3.69 0.90 -8.24
C THR A 122 -2.54 1.82 -7.81
N ASN A 123 -2.65 3.12 -8.15
CA ASN A 123 -1.62 4.08 -7.76
C ASN A 123 -1.56 4.30 -6.24
N ASP A 124 -2.71 4.28 -5.56
CA ASP A 124 -2.79 4.38 -4.10
C ASP A 124 -2.11 3.19 -3.42
N GLN A 125 -2.27 2.02 -3.98
CA GLN A 125 -1.60 0.82 -3.51
C GLN A 125 -0.07 0.91 -3.66
N TYR A 126 0.44 1.45 -4.77
CA TYR A 126 1.87 1.72 -4.92
C TYR A 126 2.39 2.71 -3.88
N MET A 127 1.62 3.76 -3.59
CA MET A 127 1.98 4.72 -2.54
C MET A 127 2.02 4.07 -1.16
N LEU A 128 1.05 3.19 -0.86
CA LEU A 128 1.00 2.45 0.41
C LEU A 128 2.23 1.55 0.57
N PHE A 129 2.53 0.72 -0.45
CA PHE A 129 3.72 -0.14 -0.39
C PHE A 129 5.03 0.63 -0.30
N ALA A 130 5.13 1.76 -0.98
CA ALA A 130 6.29 2.63 -0.88
C ALA A 130 6.46 3.17 0.55
N ALA A 131 5.37 3.64 1.17
CA ALA A 131 5.39 4.11 2.55
C ALA A 131 5.76 2.99 3.54
N LEU A 132 5.15 1.80 3.41
CA LEU A 132 5.49 0.63 4.23
C LEU A 132 6.96 0.24 4.08
N LYS A 133 7.46 0.16 2.85
CA LYS A 133 8.85 -0.17 2.57
C LYS A 133 9.82 0.83 3.21
N GLY A 134 9.51 2.12 3.15
CA GLY A 134 10.37 3.16 3.75
C GLY A 134 10.36 3.10 5.27
N MET A 135 9.18 3.01 5.89
CA MET A 135 9.06 3.01 7.35
C MET A 135 9.71 1.79 8.02
N PHE A 136 9.60 0.59 7.43
CA PHE A 136 10.22 -0.61 7.99
C PHE A 136 11.76 -0.64 7.88
N GLN A 137 12.37 0.31 7.18
CA GLN A 137 13.82 0.49 7.14
C GLN A 137 14.36 1.41 8.26
N VAL A 138 13.50 2.11 8.98
CA VAL A 138 13.89 2.95 10.13
C VAL A 138 14.38 2.03 11.25
N ASP A 139 15.55 2.35 11.87
CA ASP A 139 16.24 1.43 12.77
C ASP A 139 15.38 1.03 13.98
N GLU A 140 14.65 1.95 14.57
CA GLU A 140 13.77 1.69 15.71
C GLU A 140 12.65 0.70 15.33
N ILE A 141 12.08 0.84 14.13
CA ILE A 141 11.02 -0.03 13.62
C ILE A 141 11.61 -1.36 13.13
N ALA A 142 12.73 -1.32 12.41
CA ALA A 142 13.40 -2.52 11.90
C ALA A 142 13.78 -3.49 13.04
N ASN A 143 14.25 -2.96 14.17
CA ASN A 143 14.63 -3.77 15.33
C ASN A 143 13.45 -4.28 16.16
N SER A 144 12.29 -3.61 16.09
CA SER A 144 11.16 -3.89 16.99
C SER A 144 9.95 -4.51 16.27
N LYS A 145 9.74 -4.24 14.98
CA LYS A 145 8.54 -4.60 14.21
C LYS A 145 8.82 -5.42 12.96
N VAL A 146 10.07 -5.80 12.72
CA VAL A 146 10.44 -6.65 11.58
C VAL A 146 10.96 -7.98 12.09
N LEU A 147 10.29 -9.07 11.74
CA LEU A 147 10.77 -10.43 11.93
C LEU A 147 11.39 -10.91 10.62
N ASP A 148 12.70 -11.06 10.59
CA ASP A 148 13.41 -11.58 9.43
C ASP A 148 13.92 -13.00 9.69
N LEU A 149 13.25 -13.99 9.11
CA LEU A 149 13.65 -15.38 9.17
C LEU A 149 14.49 -15.83 7.96
N THR A 150 14.72 -14.97 6.99
CA THR A 150 15.46 -15.34 5.76
C THR A 150 16.90 -15.73 6.01
N VAL A 151 17.47 -15.30 7.13
CA VAL A 151 18.84 -15.62 7.57
C VAL A 151 18.92 -16.87 8.43
N GLN A 152 17.78 -17.46 8.80
CA GLN A 152 17.72 -18.67 9.62
C GLN A 152 18.04 -19.94 8.80
N SER A 153 18.11 -21.07 9.48
CA SER A 153 18.31 -22.36 8.84
C SER A 153 17.16 -22.66 7.85
N PRO A 154 17.38 -23.43 6.77
CA PRO A 154 16.39 -23.60 5.71
C PRO A 154 14.99 -24.02 6.19
N THR A 155 14.92 -24.89 7.19
CA THR A 155 13.66 -25.37 7.77
C THR A 155 12.88 -24.32 8.58
N ASP A 156 13.58 -23.37 9.19
CA ASP A 156 12.97 -22.31 10.00
C ASP A 156 12.79 -21.00 9.23
N ALA A 157 13.33 -20.92 8.02
CA ALA A 157 13.27 -19.72 7.19
C ALA A 157 11.96 -19.59 6.39
N GLU A 158 11.20 -20.66 6.24
CA GLU A 158 9.94 -20.67 5.51
C GLU A 158 8.79 -20.13 6.36
N PHE A 159 7.70 -19.74 5.67
CA PHE A 159 6.47 -19.34 6.37
C PHE A 159 5.95 -20.50 7.23
N SER A 160 5.76 -20.25 8.52
CA SER A 160 5.30 -21.24 9.48
C SER A 160 4.40 -20.64 10.56
N ALA A 161 3.58 -21.49 11.20
CA ALA A 161 2.77 -21.07 12.35
C ALA A 161 3.62 -20.51 13.48
N LYS A 162 4.80 -21.12 13.74
CA LYS A 162 5.75 -20.65 14.75
C LYS A 162 6.28 -19.24 14.42
N GLY A 163 6.67 -19.00 13.16
CA GLY A 163 7.13 -17.68 12.72
C GLY A 163 6.02 -16.63 12.79
N PHE A 164 4.80 -17.00 12.45
CA PHE A 164 3.65 -16.10 12.57
C PHE A 164 3.37 -15.70 14.03
N ILE A 165 3.39 -16.65 14.97
CA ILE A 165 3.21 -16.36 16.41
C ILE A 165 4.35 -15.48 16.92
N ALA A 166 5.58 -15.72 16.47
CA ALA A 166 6.72 -14.89 16.79
C ALA A 166 6.55 -13.47 16.24
N ALA A 167 6.02 -13.30 15.02
CA ALA A 167 5.71 -11.99 14.48
C ALA A 167 4.61 -11.25 15.27
N LEU A 168 3.57 -11.98 15.73
CA LEU A 168 2.55 -11.39 16.61
C LEU A 168 3.15 -10.89 17.93
N SER A 169 4.09 -11.62 18.52
CA SER A 169 4.72 -11.24 19.78
C SER A 169 5.52 -9.93 19.75
N LEU A 170 5.89 -9.44 18.55
CA LEU A 170 6.53 -8.13 18.38
C LEU A 170 5.63 -6.94 18.75
N MET A 171 4.32 -7.17 18.89
CA MET A 171 3.39 -6.13 19.38
C MET A 171 3.43 -5.96 20.91
N GLY A 172 4.09 -6.86 21.65
CA GLY A 172 4.17 -6.81 23.11
C GLY A 172 2.91 -7.34 23.77
N ASP A 173 2.31 -6.55 24.67
CA ASP A 173 1.35 -7.06 25.66
C ASP A 173 -0.04 -7.43 25.10
N GLN A 174 -0.42 -6.92 23.94
CA GLN A 174 -1.76 -7.13 23.37
C GLN A 174 -1.75 -7.45 21.84
N PRO A 175 -0.98 -8.45 21.38
CA PRO A 175 -0.86 -8.72 19.96
C PRO A 175 -2.18 -9.17 19.32
N GLU A 176 -3.01 -9.88 20.05
CA GLU A 176 -4.25 -10.46 19.54
C GLU A 176 -5.36 -9.43 19.34
N ASN A 177 -5.38 -8.37 20.11
CA ASN A 177 -6.41 -7.34 20.04
C ASN A 177 -6.07 -6.24 19.02
N ILE A 178 -4.79 -5.93 18.84
CA ILE A 178 -4.35 -4.83 17.99
C ILE A 178 -4.29 -5.26 16.53
N LEU A 179 -3.65 -6.41 16.24
CA LEU A 179 -3.53 -6.90 14.88
C LEU A 179 -4.79 -7.66 14.47
N THR A 180 -5.42 -7.24 13.38
CA THR A 180 -6.71 -7.78 12.91
C THR A 180 -6.58 -8.62 11.65
N ALA A 181 -5.57 -8.38 10.83
CA ALA A 181 -5.42 -9.05 9.56
C ALA A 181 -3.94 -9.26 9.17
N ILE A 182 -3.74 -10.20 8.25
CA ILE A 182 -2.46 -10.46 7.58
C ILE A 182 -2.61 -10.32 6.08
N ALA A 183 -1.73 -9.55 5.44
CA ALA A 183 -1.63 -9.46 3.99
C ALA A 183 -0.49 -10.33 3.48
N VAL A 184 -0.78 -11.15 2.49
CA VAL A 184 0.17 -12.08 1.86
C VAL A 184 -0.02 -12.10 0.34
N ASN A 185 1.00 -12.49 -0.40
CA ASN A 185 0.84 -12.74 -1.84
C ASN A 185 0.17 -14.11 -2.09
N SER A 186 -0.28 -14.34 -3.31
CA SER A 186 -0.94 -15.59 -3.71
C SER A 186 -0.06 -16.82 -3.53
N THR A 187 1.25 -16.70 -3.72
CA THR A 187 2.22 -17.78 -3.51
C THR A 187 2.29 -18.18 -2.04
N THR A 188 2.41 -17.21 -1.13
CA THR A 188 2.40 -17.46 0.31
C THR A 188 1.05 -18.03 0.76
N TYR A 189 -0.06 -17.51 0.21
CA TYR A 189 -1.38 -18.06 0.49
C TYR A 189 -1.51 -19.53 0.08
N ALA A 190 -0.96 -19.91 -1.08
CA ALA A 190 -0.91 -21.32 -1.51
C ALA A 190 -0.07 -22.17 -0.56
N MET A 191 1.07 -21.66 -0.06
CA MET A 191 1.88 -22.34 0.97
C MET A 191 1.09 -22.53 2.27
N MET A 192 0.44 -21.48 2.77
CA MET A 192 -0.41 -21.54 3.97
C MET A 192 -1.51 -22.59 3.83
N LYS A 193 -2.13 -22.65 2.64
CA LYS A 193 -3.18 -23.63 2.33
C LYS A 193 -2.65 -25.06 2.25
N SER A 194 -1.45 -25.28 1.71
CA SER A 194 -0.80 -26.59 1.67
C SER A 194 -0.44 -27.12 3.07
N GLN A 195 -0.18 -26.22 4.01
CA GLN A 195 0.10 -26.54 5.40
C GLN A 195 -1.17 -26.68 6.26
N ASN A 196 -2.37 -26.62 5.67
CA ASN A 196 -3.68 -26.63 6.36
C ASN A 196 -3.82 -25.55 7.44
N LEU A 197 -3.24 -24.38 7.21
CA LEU A 197 -3.24 -23.27 8.17
C LEU A 197 -4.43 -22.32 8.00
N ILE A 198 -5.24 -22.48 6.96
CA ILE A 198 -6.33 -21.55 6.62
C ILE A 198 -7.68 -22.17 6.94
N ASP A 199 -8.41 -21.51 7.81
CA ASP A 199 -9.83 -21.77 8.05
C ASP A 199 -10.70 -20.83 7.20
N THR A 200 -11.85 -21.33 6.76
CA THR A 200 -12.82 -20.54 6.02
C THR A 200 -14.06 -20.35 6.86
N ILE A 201 -14.33 -19.11 7.23
CA ILE A 201 -15.52 -18.75 8.00
C ILE A 201 -16.58 -18.25 7.00
N GLN A 202 -17.76 -18.87 7.03
CA GLN A 202 -18.90 -18.42 6.23
C GLN A 202 -19.81 -17.55 7.10
N PRO A 203 -19.98 -16.26 6.78
CA PRO A 203 -20.88 -15.40 7.53
C PRO A 203 -22.33 -15.91 7.46
N SER A 204 -23.04 -15.85 8.58
CA SER A 204 -24.44 -16.29 8.68
C SER A 204 -25.43 -15.54 7.78
N ASN A 205 -25.05 -14.36 7.30
CA ASN A 205 -25.88 -13.49 6.45
C ASN A 205 -25.75 -13.80 4.95
N GLY A 206 -25.14 -14.94 4.56
CA GLY A 206 -24.92 -15.26 3.15
C GLY A 206 -23.84 -14.43 2.46
N GLY A 207 -23.00 -13.71 3.23
CA GLY A 207 -21.87 -12.96 2.73
C GLY A 207 -20.76 -13.85 2.15
N GLN A 208 -19.77 -13.22 1.50
CA GLN A 208 -18.63 -13.92 0.93
C GLN A 208 -17.81 -14.61 2.04
N ALA A 209 -17.36 -15.84 1.78
CA ALA A 209 -16.53 -16.60 2.70
C ALA A 209 -15.23 -15.85 3.00
N ILE A 210 -14.88 -15.76 4.28
CA ILE A 210 -13.67 -15.06 4.76
C ILE A 210 -12.62 -16.11 5.11
N ASN A 211 -11.45 -15.99 4.52
CA ASN A 211 -10.30 -16.82 4.89
C ASN A 211 -9.66 -16.25 6.15
N VAL A 212 -9.47 -17.10 7.14
CA VAL A 212 -8.93 -16.73 8.45
C VAL A 212 -7.76 -17.62 8.79
N TYR A 213 -6.73 -17.03 9.36
CA TYR A 213 -5.59 -17.73 9.92
C TYR A 213 -5.36 -17.28 11.36
N ASN A 214 -5.42 -18.20 12.29
CA ASN A 214 -5.28 -17.92 13.73
C ASN A 214 -6.12 -16.71 14.20
N GLY A 215 -7.39 -16.66 13.78
CA GLY A 215 -8.31 -15.57 14.13
C GLY A 215 -8.09 -14.25 13.37
N LYS A 216 -7.11 -14.17 12.46
CA LYS A 216 -6.81 -12.98 11.65
C LYS A 216 -7.31 -13.15 10.22
N GLN A 217 -7.92 -12.11 9.67
CA GLN A 217 -8.34 -12.13 8.27
C GLN A 217 -7.12 -12.21 7.34
N VAL A 218 -7.18 -13.11 6.36
CA VAL A 218 -6.13 -13.21 5.33
C VAL A 218 -6.53 -12.39 4.11
N VAL A 219 -5.70 -11.42 3.79
CA VAL A 219 -5.84 -10.55 2.61
C VAL A 219 -4.81 -10.97 1.57
N ILE A 220 -5.27 -11.28 0.36
CA ILE A 220 -4.39 -11.73 -0.72
C ILE A 220 -4.15 -10.55 -1.66
N ASP A 221 -2.89 -10.23 -1.88
CA ASP A 221 -2.49 -9.16 -2.77
C ASP A 221 -1.15 -9.47 -3.44
N ASP A 222 -1.15 -9.58 -4.77
CA ASP A 222 0.05 -9.96 -5.55
C ASP A 222 1.02 -8.81 -5.80
N ASP A 223 0.67 -7.59 -5.40
CA ASP A 223 1.60 -6.45 -5.41
C ASP A 223 2.54 -6.44 -4.19
N ILE A 224 2.33 -7.34 -3.22
CA ILE A 224 3.26 -7.55 -2.10
C ILE A 224 4.62 -8.00 -2.64
N PRO A 225 5.73 -7.35 -2.24
CA PRO A 225 7.04 -7.61 -2.80
C PRO A 225 7.48 -9.07 -2.66
N THR A 226 7.94 -9.64 -3.77
CA THR A 226 8.59 -10.95 -3.80
C THR A 226 9.93 -10.79 -4.47
N ASP A 227 11.01 -11.15 -3.79
CA ASP A 227 12.35 -11.14 -4.37
C ASP A 227 12.71 -12.54 -4.85
N THR A 228 12.88 -12.66 -6.16
CA THR A 228 13.31 -13.90 -6.84
C THR A 228 14.70 -13.77 -7.44
N SER A 229 15.43 -12.70 -7.16
CA SER A 229 16.76 -12.42 -7.71
C SER A 229 17.86 -13.28 -7.07
N GLY A 230 17.68 -13.69 -5.82
CA GLY A 230 18.61 -14.50 -5.05
C GLY A 230 18.55 -16.00 -5.39
N LYS A 231 19.37 -16.80 -4.68
CA LYS A 231 19.35 -18.27 -4.75
C LYS A 231 18.01 -18.82 -4.26
N ASP A 232 17.50 -18.22 -3.18
CA ASP A 232 16.22 -18.55 -2.56
C ASP A 232 15.27 -17.38 -2.79
N ALA A 233 14.05 -17.66 -3.20
CA ALA A 233 13.04 -16.63 -3.32
C ALA A 233 12.54 -16.23 -1.92
N THR A 234 12.38 -14.94 -1.67
CA THR A 234 11.87 -14.41 -0.42
C THR A 234 10.61 -13.60 -0.62
N SER A 235 9.75 -13.57 0.37
CA SER A 235 8.55 -12.76 0.38
C SER A 235 8.33 -12.15 1.76
N VAL A 236 7.40 -11.21 1.81
CA VAL A 236 6.98 -10.55 3.04
C VAL A 236 5.50 -10.77 3.27
N ALA A 237 5.13 -10.85 4.53
CA ALA A 237 3.75 -10.72 4.98
C ALA A 237 3.64 -9.51 5.90
N TYR A 238 2.57 -8.75 5.74
CA TYR A 238 2.28 -7.60 6.59
C TYR A 238 1.14 -7.95 7.54
N LEU A 239 1.41 -7.90 8.85
CA LEU A 239 0.39 -7.97 9.87
C LEU A 239 0.01 -6.55 10.26
N PHE A 240 -1.28 -6.28 10.34
CA PHE A 240 -1.74 -4.91 10.58
C PHE A 240 -3.00 -4.86 11.43
N GLY A 241 -3.11 -3.76 12.16
CA GLY A 241 -4.33 -3.37 12.85
C GLY A 241 -5.26 -2.57 11.96
N GLN A 242 -6.51 -2.45 12.38
CA GLN A 242 -7.48 -1.62 11.68
C GLN A 242 -7.07 -0.15 11.74
N GLY A 243 -7.01 0.51 10.58
CA GLY A 243 -6.64 1.93 10.48
C GLY A 243 -5.19 2.22 10.84
N ALA A 244 -4.27 1.25 10.71
CA ALA A 244 -2.85 1.44 10.97
C ALA A 244 -2.22 2.53 10.08
N VAL A 245 -2.82 2.81 8.93
CA VAL A 245 -2.42 3.88 8.02
C VAL A 245 -3.57 4.85 7.82
N ARG A 246 -3.34 6.12 8.09
CA ARG A 246 -4.27 7.21 7.76
C ARG A 246 -4.06 7.63 6.32
N TYR A 247 -5.14 7.79 5.62
CA TYR A 247 -5.12 8.12 4.21
C TYR A 247 -6.22 9.13 3.88
N SER A 248 -5.87 10.10 3.06
CA SER A 248 -6.87 10.97 2.47
C SER A 248 -6.41 11.44 1.09
N THR A 249 -7.35 11.47 0.15
CA THR A 249 -7.14 12.07 -1.16
C THR A 249 -8.29 12.99 -1.51
N GLN A 250 -7.96 14.07 -2.19
CA GLN A 250 -8.94 15.01 -2.71
C GLN A 250 -8.70 15.24 -4.20
N MET A 251 -9.74 15.06 -4.98
CA MET A 251 -9.72 15.41 -6.39
C MET A 251 -9.76 16.93 -6.53
N TYR A 252 -8.66 17.51 -7.03
CA TYR A 252 -8.57 18.95 -7.25
C TYR A 252 -9.33 19.39 -8.50
N GLY A 253 -9.34 18.55 -9.55
CA GLY A 253 -10.11 18.82 -10.74
C GLY A 253 -10.04 17.72 -11.79
N THR A 254 -11.16 17.55 -12.47
CA THR A 254 -11.27 16.74 -13.69
C THR A 254 -11.64 17.67 -14.82
N ARG A 255 -10.89 17.63 -15.92
CA ARG A 255 -11.15 18.45 -17.09
C ARG A 255 -11.06 17.61 -18.36
N VAL A 256 -12.00 17.81 -19.25
CA VAL A 256 -11.90 17.35 -20.63
C VAL A 256 -11.29 18.50 -21.43
N VAL A 257 -10.22 18.21 -22.14
CA VAL A 257 -9.52 19.15 -23.02
C VAL A 257 -9.74 18.67 -24.45
N ASP A 258 -10.41 19.49 -25.23
CA ASP A 258 -10.66 19.25 -26.65
C ASP A 258 -9.75 20.18 -27.47
N GLU A 259 -8.98 19.62 -28.41
CA GLU A 259 -8.04 20.34 -29.28
C GLU A 259 -8.28 19.90 -30.74
N PRO A 260 -9.32 20.42 -31.39
CA PRO A 260 -9.75 19.95 -32.72
C PRO A 260 -8.70 20.19 -33.81
N LEU A 261 -7.79 21.14 -33.62
CA LEU A 261 -6.74 21.48 -34.59
C LEU A 261 -5.47 20.60 -34.45
N LYS A 262 -5.33 19.83 -33.35
CA LYS A 262 -4.16 18.97 -33.14
C LYS A 262 -4.45 17.54 -33.56
N GLN A 263 -3.56 16.96 -34.33
CA GLN A 263 -3.57 15.52 -34.70
C GLN A 263 -4.91 15.04 -35.31
N GLY A 264 -5.62 15.94 -36.04
CA GLY A 264 -6.90 15.61 -36.66
C GLY A 264 -8.08 15.52 -35.70
N GLY A 265 -8.01 16.28 -34.60
CA GLY A 265 -8.95 16.26 -33.47
C GLY A 265 -8.47 15.36 -32.34
N ARG A 266 -8.25 15.98 -31.18
CA ARG A 266 -7.74 15.32 -30.00
C ARG A 266 -8.56 15.69 -28.77
N GLU A 267 -9.01 14.71 -28.04
CA GLU A 267 -9.68 14.87 -26.75
C GLU A 267 -8.88 14.17 -25.65
N ALA A 268 -8.69 14.82 -24.52
CA ALA A 268 -8.01 14.23 -23.36
C ALA A 268 -8.75 14.53 -22.06
N VAL A 269 -8.92 13.51 -21.21
CA VAL A 269 -9.42 13.67 -19.85
C VAL A 269 -8.22 13.80 -18.92
N VAL A 270 -8.13 14.92 -18.21
CA VAL A 270 -7.06 15.23 -17.26
C VAL A 270 -7.63 15.22 -15.85
N GLN A 271 -7.02 14.46 -14.98
CA GLN A 271 -7.35 14.46 -13.55
C GLN A 271 -6.13 14.89 -12.73
N LYS A 272 -6.40 15.71 -11.71
CA LYS A 272 -5.41 16.21 -10.75
C LYS A 272 -5.91 15.91 -9.35
N ARG A 273 -5.05 15.35 -8.49
CA ARG A 273 -5.40 15.07 -7.10
C ARG A 273 -4.27 15.44 -6.16
N ILE A 274 -4.65 15.69 -4.92
CA ILE A 274 -3.77 15.89 -3.79
C ILE A 274 -4.07 14.78 -2.80
N GLY A 275 -3.04 14.20 -2.19
CA GLY A 275 -3.24 13.17 -1.18
C GLY A 275 -2.17 13.22 -0.11
N CYS A 276 -2.44 12.50 0.98
CA CYS A 276 -1.48 12.22 2.04
C CYS A 276 -1.69 10.79 2.51
N ILE A 277 -0.60 10.08 2.74
CA ILE A 277 -0.58 8.76 3.35
C ILE A 277 0.32 8.85 4.58
N HIS A 278 -0.18 8.39 5.72
CA HIS A 278 0.50 8.57 6.99
C HIS A 278 0.32 7.33 7.87
N PRO A 279 1.36 6.47 7.99
CA PRO A 279 1.37 5.41 8.99
C PRO A 279 1.34 6.00 10.40
N LEU A 280 0.43 5.51 11.23
CA LEU A 280 0.31 5.98 12.61
C LEU A 280 1.55 5.64 13.43
N GLY A 281 1.98 6.56 14.26
CA GLY A 281 3.19 6.43 15.08
C GLY A 281 4.49 6.80 14.34
N MET A 282 4.42 7.09 13.05
CA MET A 282 5.56 7.52 12.24
C MET A 282 5.47 9.00 11.89
N SER A 283 6.57 9.59 11.49
CA SER A 283 6.65 10.97 11.01
C SER A 283 7.57 11.05 9.80
N ILE A 284 7.28 11.96 8.88
CA ILE A 284 8.28 12.35 7.88
C ILE A 284 9.40 13.11 8.59
N ALA A 285 10.64 12.80 8.25
CA ALA A 285 11.79 13.47 8.80
C ALA A 285 11.73 14.99 8.50
N PRO A 286 11.96 15.86 9.50
CA PRO A 286 11.86 17.31 9.32
C PRO A 286 12.74 17.84 8.18
N ASP A 287 13.95 17.27 8.06
CA ASP A 287 14.98 17.69 7.10
C ASP A 287 14.86 16.96 5.75
N PHE A 288 13.90 16.03 5.63
CA PHE A 288 13.72 15.29 4.38
C PHE A 288 13.24 16.20 3.26
N VAL A 289 13.96 16.16 2.14
CA VAL A 289 13.62 16.83 0.89
C VAL A 289 13.49 15.77 -0.21
N PRO A 290 12.33 15.67 -0.87
CA PRO A 290 12.15 14.78 -2.01
C PRO A 290 13.14 15.07 -3.14
N ALA A 291 13.37 14.12 -4.03
CA ALA A 291 14.24 14.27 -5.20
C ALA A 291 13.83 15.49 -6.05
N LYS A 292 12.54 15.76 -6.17
CA LYS A 292 11.99 17.01 -6.68
C LYS A 292 11.35 17.77 -5.51
N PRO A 293 11.94 18.90 -5.08
CA PRO A 293 11.45 19.63 -3.92
C PRO A 293 9.94 19.91 -3.98
N ASN A 294 9.23 19.64 -2.89
CA ASN A 294 7.78 19.77 -2.72
C ASN A 294 6.90 18.78 -3.52
N PHE A 295 7.48 17.87 -4.30
CA PHE A 295 6.73 16.92 -5.13
C PHE A 295 7.24 15.48 -4.89
N PRO A 296 6.90 14.86 -3.75
CA PRO A 296 7.36 13.52 -3.44
C PRO A 296 6.76 12.48 -4.39
N THR A 297 7.59 11.53 -4.76
CA THR A 297 7.24 10.36 -5.58
C THR A 297 7.11 9.11 -4.69
N PRO A 298 6.54 7.99 -5.18
CA PRO A 298 6.56 6.74 -4.43
C PRO A 298 7.98 6.30 -4.03
N GLU A 299 8.97 6.53 -4.91
CA GLU A 299 10.38 6.20 -4.64
C GLU A 299 10.95 7.03 -3.50
N ASP A 300 10.48 8.27 -3.32
CA ASP A 300 10.90 9.10 -2.19
C ASP A 300 10.34 8.59 -0.86
N PHE A 301 9.07 8.15 -0.84
CA PHE A 301 8.48 7.52 0.35
C PHE A 301 9.09 6.16 0.68
N ALA A 302 9.68 5.47 -0.30
CA ALA A 302 10.34 4.18 -0.09
C ALA A 302 11.75 4.29 0.52
N LYS A 303 12.28 5.51 0.70
CA LYS A 303 13.60 5.74 1.32
C LYS A 303 13.50 5.74 2.84
N LYS A 304 14.50 5.17 3.50
CA LYS A 304 14.65 5.20 4.96
C LYS A 304 14.69 6.64 5.48
N GLU A 305 15.43 7.51 4.81
CA GLU A 305 15.66 8.91 5.20
C GLU A 305 14.38 9.76 5.18
N ALA A 306 13.32 9.28 4.51
CA ALA A 306 12.05 9.98 4.50
C ALA A 306 11.29 9.88 5.82
N TRP A 307 11.58 8.86 6.61
CA TRP A 307 10.82 8.50 7.79
C TRP A 307 11.64 8.63 9.07
N THR A 308 10.97 8.98 10.12
CA THR A 308 11.53 9.01 11.49
C THR A 308 10.43 8.64 12.49
N MET A 309 10.83 8.11 13.62
CA MET A 309 9.92 7.91 14.73
C MET A 309 9.99 9.15 15.63
N PRO A 310 8.85 9.76 16.04
CA PRO A 310 8.86 10.83 17.03
C PRO A 310 9.42 10.32 18.37
N LYS A 311 10.22 11.14 19.05
CA LYS A 311 10.95 10.72 20.26
C LYS A 311 10.04 10.25 21.41
N ASP A 312 8.85 10.83 21.50
CA ASP A 312 7.93 10.61 22.62
C ASP A 312 6.82 9.60 22.27
N VAL A 313 6.96 8.87 21.16
CA VAL A 313 5.99 7.84 20.72
C VAL A 313 6.57 6.47 20.98
N ASP A 314 5.85 5.63 21.74
CA ASP A 314 6.22 4.24 21.92
C ASP A 314 6.03 3.46 20.60
N VAL A 315 6.98 2.61 20.27
CA VAL A 315 6.93 1.70 19.10
C VAL A 315 5.65 0.84 19.10
N LYS A 316 5.06 0.58 20.26
CA LYS A 316 3.79 -0.15 20.40
C LYS A 316 2.61 0.52 19.71
N HIS A 317 2.65 1.85 19.51
CA HIS A 317 1.61 2.57 18.76
C HIS A 317 1.61 2.29 17.26
N VAL A 318 2.72 1.76 16.72
CA VAL A 318 2.78 1.32 15.33
C VAL A 318 2.14 -0.07 15.22
N ALA A 319 0.88 -0.10 14.82
CA ALA A 319 0.10 -1.33 14.66
C ALA A 319 0.38 -2.03 13.32
N LEU A 320 1.66 -2.17 12.99
CA LEU A 320 2.18 -2.78 11.76
C LEU A 320 3.39 -3.65 12.10
N VAL A 321 3.44 -4.86 11.54
CA VAL A 321 4.57 -5.79 11.67
C VAL A 321 4.90 -6.36 10.29
N GLU A 322 6.18 -6.38 9.95
CA GLU A 322 6.69 -7.01 8.74
C GLU A 322 7.31 -8.37 9.09
N TYR A 323 6.86 -9.41 8.40
CA TYR A 323 7.38 -10.76 8.54
C TYR A 323 8.02 -11.21 7.23
N LYS A 324 9.35 -11.38 7.21
CA LYS A 324 10.15 -11.82 6.05
C LYS A 324 10.49 -13.29 6.16
N PHE A 325 10.29 -14.04 5.08
CA PHE A 325 10.52 -15.47 5.03
C PHE A 325 10.93 -15.92 3.62
N LYS A 326 11.44 -17.14 3.52
CA LYS A 326 11.72 -17.79 2.25
C LYS A 326 10.49 -18.48 1.71
N LEU A 327 10.35 -18.47 0.39
CA LEU A 327 9.31 -19.21 -0.31
C LEU A 327 9.80 -20.63 -0.61
N ASP A 328 8.93 -21.62 -0.43
CA ASP A 328 9.19 -22.98 -0.86
C ASP A 328 9.47 -23.00 -2.38
N PRO A 329 10.60 -23.58 -2.80
CA PRO A 329 10.99 -23.66 -4.20
C PRO A 329 9.93 -24.26 -5.13
N TYR A 330 9.10 -25.17 -4.62
CA TYR A 330 8.02 -25.80 -5.39
C TYR A 330 7.04 -24.77 -5.97
N PHE A 331 6.65 -23.76 -5.17
CA PHE A 331 5.71 -22.72 -5.60
C PHE A 331 6.37 -21.68 -6.50
N VAL A 332 7.66 -21.42 -6.31
CA VAL A 332 8.43 -20.44 -7.10
C VAL A 332 8.74 -20.93 -8.50
N LEU A 333 8.99 -22.21 -8.69
CA LEU A 333 9.30 -22.80 -9.99
C LEU A 333 8.19 -22.59 -11.03
N LYS A 334 6.93 -22.64 -10.62
CA LYS A 334 5.79 -22.35 -11.50
C LYS A 334 5.77 -20.91 -12.01
N GLN A 335 6.13 -19.95 -11.15
CA GLN A 335 6.19 -18.54 -11.56
C GLN A 335 7.36 -18.26 -12.53
N LYS A 336 8.52 -18.88 -12.30
CA LYS A 336 9.67 -18.75 -13.24
C LYS A 336 9.34 -19.29 -14.63
N THR A 337 8.61 -20.39 -14.73
CA THR A 337 8.21 -20.98 -16.02
C THR A 337 7.23 -20.06 -16.76
N GLN A 338 6.30 -19.42 -16.09
CA GLN A 338 5.39 -18.45 -16.71
C GLN A 338 6.14 -17.21 -17.22
N LYS A 339 7.07 -16.63 -16.46
CA LYS A 339 7.89 -15.48 -16.91
C LYS A 339 8.77 -15.82 -18.10
N VAL A 340 9.36 -17.01 -18.16
CA VAL A 340 10.17 -17.45 -19.31
C VAL A 340 9.32 -17.58 -20.56
N VAL A 341 8.10 -18.08 -20.46
CA VAL A 341 7.18 -18.20 -21.62
C VAL A 341 6.74 -16.83 -22.13
N GLU A 342 6.49 -15.86 -21.23
CA GLU A 342 6.17 -14.49 -21.65
C GLU A 342 7.36 -13.78 -22.28
N THR A 343 8.57 -13.98 -21.77
CA THR A 343 9.79 -13.38 -22.36
C THR A 343 10.12 -13.99 -23.72
N VAL A 344 9.91 -15.29 -23.92
CA VAL A 344 10.10 -15.97 -25.20
C VAL A 344 9.05 -15.52 -26.23
N LYS A 345 7.80 -15.28 -25.82
CA LYS A 345 6.76 -14.72 -26.69
C LYS A 345 7.03 -13.27 -27.09
N ALA A 346 7.59 -12.46 -26.17
CA ALA A 346 7.94 -11.06 -26.46
C ALA A 346 9.22 -10.90 -27.29
N GLY A 347 10.09 -11.91 -27.33
CA GLY A 347 11.35 -11.90 -28.13
C GLY A 347 11.23 -12.54 -29.50
N GLY A 348 10.05 -13.00 -29.91
CA GLY A 348 9.83 -13.72 -31.18
C GLY A 348 9.26 -12.89 -32.33
N ASP A 349 8.94 -11.62 -32.11
CA ASP A 349 8.48 -10.68 -33.16
C ASP A 349 9.59 -9.64 -33.45
N HIS A 350 10.56 -10.06 -34.28
CA HIS A 350 11.41 -9.16 -35.04
C HIS A 350 11.40 -9.59 -36.51
#